data_2d5f3daeabc5e3d657e0a68d148cc2ec
#
_entry.id   2d5f3daeabc5e3d657e0a68d148cc2ec
#
_cell.length_a   1.000
_cell.length_b   1.000
_cell.length_c   1.000
_cell.angle_alpha   90.00
_cell.angle_beta   90.00
_cell.angle_gamma   90.00
#
_symmetry.space_group_name_H-M   'P 1'
#
loop_
_entity.id
_entity.type
_entity.pdbx_description
1 polymer ?
#
loop_
_entity_poly.entity_id
_entity_poly.type
_entity_poly.pdbx_seq_one_letter_code
_entity_poly.pdbx_strand_id
1 'polypeptide(L)'
;MDGNVPILVRRTTMEETLDVEAKSHVEMFHHYFFTLAPDDKYIRYTMEKAMYLVDETGLAQYNTLKEKGFYSNIVGTSAVFSIFCDSITFNKEKMEFTYYGRQRIERRSNILMRELVTAGQLKRVPRTENNPHGLLIVNWRTLLNKDIEQKTKSNY
;
A
#
# COMPACT_ATOMS: atom_id res chain seq x y z
N MET A 1 38.28 15.50 8.87
CA MET A 1 37.72 15.60 8.28
C MET A 1 36.92 15.99 8.00
N ASP A 2 36.88 16.07 7.98
CA ASP A 2 36.28 16.71 7.81
C ASP A 2 35.11 16.74 7.22
N GLY A 3 34.23 17.15 7.31
CA GLY A 3 32.95 17.28 6.80
C GLY A 3 32.79 17.78 5.39
N ASN A 4 33.85 17.73 4.65
CA ASN A 4 33.85 18.23 3.27
C ASN A 4 33.53 17.13 2.25
N VAL A 5 32.29 16.61 2.36
CA VAL A 5 31.77 15.69 1.35
C VAL A 5 31.43 16.50 0.09
N PRO A 6 31.94 16.13 -1.09
CA PRO A 6 31.58 16.83 -2.32
C PRO A 6 30.08 16.92 -2.53
N ILE A 7 29.60 18.06 -3.01
CA ILE A 7 28.17 18.28 -3.26
C ILE A 7 27.57 17.22 -4.18
N LEU A 8 28.32 16.80 -5.20
CA LEU A 8 27.87 15.78 -6.14
C LEU A 8 27.57 14.45 -5.44
N VAL A 9 28.45 14.03 -4.52
CA VAL A 9 28.25 12.79 -3.75
C VAL A 9 27.02 12.90 -2.86
N ARG A 10 26.80 14.05 -2.24
CA ARG A 10 25.59 14.29 -1.43
C ARG A 10 24.32 14.17 -2.24
N ARG A 11 24.28 14.76 -3.45
CA ARG A 11 23.11 14.68 -4.33
C ARG A 11 22.80 13.24 -4.71
N THR A 12 23.82 12.48 -5.09
CA THR A 12 23.68 11.07 -5.46
C THR A 12 23.11 10.27 -4.29
N THR A 13 23.65 10.48 -3.08
CA THR A 13 23.16 9.80 -1.88
C THR A 13 21.72 10.18 -1.56
N MET A 14 21.37 11.46 -1.70
CA MET A 14 20.00 11.92 -1.46
C MET A 14 19.00 11.34 -2.46
N GLU A 15 19.39 11.24 -3.73
CA GLU A 15 18.54 10.65 -4.77
C GLU A 15 18.32 9.17 -4.52
N GLU A 16 19.37 8.43 -4.15
CA GLU A 16 19.28 7.02 -3.81
C GLU A 16 18.38 6.82 -2.59
N THR A 17 18.55 7.67 -1.57
CA THR A 17 17.73 7.63 -0.37
C THR A 17 16.26 7.90 -0.70
N LEU A 18 15.99 8.87 -1.59
CA LEU A 18 14.62 9.17 -2.00
C LEU A 18 13.98 7.98 -2.71
N ASP A 19 14.69 7.32 -3.62
CA ASP A 19 14.16 6.15 -4.32
C ASP A 19 13.79 5.04 -3.32
N VAL A 20 14.69 4.74 -2.41
CA VAL A 20 14.48 3.71 -1.38
C VAL A 20 13.32 4.10 -0.46
N GLU A 21 13.29 5.33 0.03
CA GLU A 21 12.23 5.80 0.92
C GLU A 21 10.87 5.85 0.21
N ALA A 22 10.85 6.27 -1.05
CA ALA A 22 9.62 6.31 -1.84
C ALA A 22 9.02 4.91 -1.99
N LYS A 23 9.82 3.95 -2.39
CA LYS A 23 9.36 2.56 -2.54
C LYS A 23 8.95 1.95 -1.21
N SER A 24 9.70 2.20 -0.16
CA SER A 24 9.37 1.73 1.18
C SER A 24 8.04 2.32 1.68
N HIS A 25 7.82 3.61 1.42
CA HIS A 25 6.58 4.29 1.81
C HIS A 25 5.37 3.71 1.08
N VAL A 26 5.50 3.52 -0.23
CA VAL A 26 4.41 2.97 -1.06
C VAL A 26 4.09 1.54 -0.62
N GLU A 27 5.11 0.73 -0.37
CA GLU A 27 4.91 -0.63 0.12
C GLU A 27 4.23 -0.65 1.49
N MET A 28 4.66 0.21 2.41
CA MET A 28 4.09 0.31 3.75
C MET A 28 2.61 0.70 3.68
N PHE A 29 2.25 1.67 2.83
CA PHE A 29 0.86 2.05 2.64
C PHE A 29 0.01 0.88 2.17
N HIS A 30 0.46 0.16 1.14
CA HIS A 30 -0.29 -0.97 0.60
C HIS A 30 -0.40 -2.10 1.61
N HIS A 31 0.64 -2.32 2.40
CA HIS A 31 0.59 -3.30 3.47
C HIS A 31 -0.55 -2.98 4.46
N TYR A 32 -0.65 -1.74 4.92
CA TYR A 32 -1.70 -1.37 5.86
C TYR A 32 -3.08 -1.36 5.23
N PHE A 33 -3.21 -0.86 4.01
CA PHE A 33 -4.51 -0.72 3.35
C PHE A 33 -5.12 -2.08 2.96
N PHE A 34 -4.29 -3.03 2.58
CA PHE A 34 -4.73 -4.31 2.01
C PHE A 34 -4.47 -5.54 2.88
N THR A 35 -3.96 -5.38 4.09
CA THR A 35 -3.85 -6.49 5.05
C THR A 35 -5.07 -6.46 5.94
N LEU A 36 -6.00 -7.40 5.72
CA LEU A 36 -7.31 -7.39 6.36
C LEU A 36 -7.59 -8.75 7.00
N ALA A 37 -8.04 -8.72 8.23
CA ALA A 37 -8.46 -9.90 8.96
C ALA A 37 -9.95 -9.73 9.30
N PRO A 38 -10.67 -10.83 9.64
CA PRO A 38 -12.10 -10.74 9.96
C PRO A 38 -12.35 -10.21 11.37
N ASP A 39 -11.85 -9.05 11.66
CA ASP A 39 -11.90 -8.38 12.95
C ASP A 39 -12.02 -6.86 12.70
N ASP A 40 -13.18 -6.29 13.07
CA ASP A 40 -13.45 -4.87 12.88
C ASP A 40 -12.41 -3.96 13.50
N LYS A 41 -11.94 -4.29 14.69
CA LYS A 41 -10.95 -3.46 15.39
C LYS A 41 -9.62 -3.46 14.66
N TYR A 42 -9.22 -4.63 14.16
CA TYR A 42 -7.97 -4.75 13.41
C TYR A 42 -8.05 -4.00 12.08
N ILE A 43 -9.18 -4.12 11.38
CA ILE A 43 -9.39 -3.39 10.12
C ILE A 43 -9.28 -1.88 10.36
N ARG A 44 -9.95 -1.37 11.39
CA ARG A 44 -9.86 0.06 11.73
C ARG A 44 -8.44 0.47 12.09
N TYR A 45 -7.73 -0.37 12.82
CA TYR A 45 -6.34 -0.11 13.20
C TYR A 45 -5.43 0.03 11.98
N THR A 46 -5.47 -0.94 11.05
CA THR A 46 -4.62 -0.89 9.86
C THR A 46 -5.01 0.26 8.93
N MET A 47 -6.32 0.55 8.80
CA MET A 47 -6.78 1.68 7.99
C MET A 47 -6.34 3.01 8.56
N GLU A 48 -6.39 3.17 9.88
CA GLU A 48 -5.91 4.37 10.54
C GLU A 48 -4.42 4.59 10.24
N LYS A 49 -3.61 3.55 10.29
CA LYS A 49 -2.20 3.61 9.93
C LYS A 49 -2.01 4.01 8.46
N ALA A 50 -2.81 3.44 7.56
CA ALA A 50 -2.74 3.75 6.14
C ALA A 50 -3.09 5.23 5.86
N MET A 51 -4.06 5.78 6.57
CA MET A 51 -4.54 7.15 6.34
C MET A 51 -3.49 8.22 6.64
N TYR A 52 -2.49 7.93 7.47
CA TYR A 52 -1.37 8.85 7.68
C TYR A 52 -0.45 8.95 6.46
N LEU A 53 -0.57 8.04 5.50
CA LEU A 53 0.38 7.87 4.40
C LEU A 53 -0.17 8.32 3.05
N VAL A 54 -1.46 8.68 2.98
CA VAL A 54 -2.17 8.96 1.74
C VAL A 54 -3.09 10.17 1.93
N ASP A 55 -3.38 10.86 0.82
CA ASP A 55 -4.29 12.01 0.82
C ASP A 55 -5.77 11.58 0.79
N GLU A 56 -6.64 12.54 0.48
CA GLU A 56 -8.09 12.31 0.41
C GLU A 56 -8.51 11.24 -0.61
N THR A 57 -7.67 10.93 -1.60
CA THR A 57 -8.01 9.87 -2.56
C THR A 57 -8.03 8.50 -1.89
N GLY A 58 -7.13 8.25 -0.92
CA GLY A 58 -7.14 7.03 -0.13
C GLY A 58 -8.34 6.97 0.81
N LEU A 59 -8.67 8.08 1.44
CA LEU A 59 -9.84 8.16 2.31
C LEU A 59 -11.13 7.93 1.52
N ALA A 60 -11.23 8.49 0.32
CA ALA A 60 -12.38 8.30 -0.56
C ALA A 60 -12.55 6.82 -0.92
N GLN A 61 -11.45 6.14 -1.25
CA GLN A 61 -11.47 4.72 -1.57
C GLN A 61 -11.93 3.90 -0.36
N TYR A 62 -11.40 4.20 0.82
CA TYR A 62 -11.80 3.53 2.05
C TYR A 62 -13.30 3.71 2.32
N ASN A 63 -13.79 4.94 2.21
CA ASN A 63 -15.22 5.23 2.43
C ASN A 63 -16.12 4.53 1.42
N THR A 64 -15.72 4.51 0.15
CA THR A 64 -16.47 3.80 -0.90
C THR A 64 -16.58 2.31 -0.61
N LEU A 65 -15.48 1.68 -0.22
CA LEU A 65 -15.47 0.25 0.12
C LEU A 65 -16.33 -0.01 1.36
N LYS A 66 -16.27 0.85 2.35
CA LYS A 66 -17.07 0.74 3.57
C LYS A 66 -18.55 0.82 3.26
N GLU A 67 -18.97 1.79 2.45
CA GLU A 67 -20.35 1.98 2.06
C GLU A 67 -20.91 0.81 1.26
N LYS A 68 -20.06 0.15 0.46
CA LYS A 68 -20.45 -1.04 -0.30
C LYS A 68 -20.50 -2.31 0.54
N GLY A 69 -20.16 -2.23 1.82
CA GLY A 69 -20.17 -3.38 2.72
C GLY A 69 -18.97 -4.30 2.57
N PHE A 70 -17.89 -3.83 1.95
CA PHE A 70 -16.71 -4.64 1.70
C PHE A 70 -16.11 -5.18 3.01
N TYR A 71 -15.91 -4.32 3.99
CA TYR A 71 -15.31 -4.72 5.27
C TYR A 71 -16.26 -5.57 6.11
N SER A 72 -17.54 -5.27 6.10
CA SER A 72 -18.57 -6.09 6.77
C SER A 72 -18.59 -7.50 6.19
N ASN A 73 -18.43 -7.62 4.89
CA ASN A 73 -18.37 -8.92 4.20
C ASN A 73 -17.15 -9.72 4.61
N ILE A 74 -15.99 -9.07 4.77
CA ILE A 74 -14.77 -9.74 5.25
C ILE A 74 -15.00 -10.33 6.63
N VAL A 75 -15.58 -9.55 7.55
CA VAL A 75 -15.87 -10.03 8.91
C VAL A 75 -16.89 -11.15 8.87
N GLY A 76 -17.98 -10.99 8.10
CA GLY A 76 -19.06 -11.96 8.03
C GLY A 76 -18.68 -13.29 7.39
N THR A 77 -17.72 -13.28 6.44
CA THR A 77 -17.28 -14.48 5.75
C THR A 77 -15.98 -15.07 6.30
N SER A 78 -15.41 -14.46 7.33
CA SER A 78 -14.13 -14.88 7.92
C SER A 78 -12.98 -14.87 6.90
N ALA A 79 -13.00 -13.93 5.97
CA ALA A 79 -11.96 -13.83 4.94
C ALA A 79 -10.69 -13.20 5.50
N VAL A 80 -9.53 -13.64 5.00
CA VAL A 80 -8.21 -13.07 5.35
C VAL A 80 -7.55 -12.59 4.08
N PHE A 81 -7.16 -11.31 4.05
CA PHE A 81 -6.46 -10.70 2.92
C PHE A 81 -5.00 -10.48 3.28
N SER A 82 -4.12 -10.97 2.42
CA SER A 82 -2.69 -10.70 2.48
C SER A 82 -2.26 -10.05 1.18
N ILE A 83 -1.19 -9.26 1.21
CA ILE A 83 -0.68 -8.61 0.01
C ILE A 83 0.81 -8.89 -0.14
N PHE A 84 1.22 -9.15 -1.37
CA PHE A 84 2.61 -9.37 -1.74
C PHE A 84 3.02 -8.32 -2.77
N CYS A 85 4.10 -7.60 -2.49
CA CYS A 85 4.63 -6.61 -3.41
C CYS A 85 5.56 -7.31 -4.40
N ASP A 86 5.25 -7.24 -5.69
CA ASP A 86 6.10 -7.81 -6.73
C ASP A 86 7.15 -6.79 -7.18
N SER A 87 6.75 -5.55 -7.39
CA SER A 87 7.67 -4.47 -7.74
C SER A 87 7.00 -3.11 -7.58
N ILE A 88 7.83 -2.08 -7.48
CA ILE A 88 7.38 -0.69 -7.47
C ILE A 88 8.31 0.07 -8.41
N THR A 89 7.73 0.81 -9.36
CA THR A 89 8.49 1.75 -10.18
C THR A 89 8.30 3.15 -9.64
N PHE A 90 9.34 3.94 -9.65
CA PHE A 90 9.28 5.31 -9.17
C PHE A 90 10.07 6.22 -10.10
N ASN A 91 9.42 7.25 -10.62
CA ASN A 91 10.02 8.31 -11.42
C ASN A 91 10.24 9.52 -10.52
N LYS A 92 11.47 9.77 -10.13
CA LYS A 92 11.78 10.85 -9.17
C LYS A 92 11.60 12.25 -9.74
N GLU A 93 11.67 12.42 -11.06
CA GLU A 93 11.47 13.73 -11.68
C GLU A 93 10.01 14.17 -11.58
N LYS A 94 9.10 13.23 -11.82
CA LYS A 94 7.65 13.47 -11.74
C LYS A 94 7.06 13.10 -10.38
N MET A 95 7.85 12.48 -9.52
CA MET A 95 7.40 11.96 -8.22
C MET A 95 6.22 11.00 -8.38
N GLU A 96 6.24 10.18 -9.41
CA GLU A 96 5.17 9.23 -9.73
C GLU A 96 5.61 7.81 -9.44
N PHE A 97 4.68 7.00 -8.93
CA PHE A 97 4.94 5.58 -8.71
C PHE A 97 3.87 4.72 -9.35
N THR A 98 4.24 3.48 -9.64
CA THR A 98 3.30 2.40 -9.95
C THR A 98 3.65 1.22 -9.05
N TYR A 99 2.64 0.68 -8.38
CA TYR A 99 2.75 -0.47 -7.48
C TYR A 99 2.20 -1.70 -8.19
N TYR A 100 2.96 -2.78 -8.18
CA TYR A 100 2.56 -4.07 -8.73
C TYR A 100 2.57 -5.10 -7.61
N GLY A 101 1.42 -5.71 -7.34
CA GLY A 101 1.32 -6.68 -6.28
C GLY A 101 0.27 -7.73 -6.54
N ARG A 102 0.16 -8.67 -5.63
CA ARG A 102 -0.84 -9.73 -5.66
C ARG A 102 -1.51 -9.79 -4.30
N GLN A 103 -2.83 -9.94 -4.33
CA GLN A 103 -3.62 -10.16 -3.12
C GLN A 103 -3.93 -11.65 -3.01
N ARG A 104 -3.79 -12.19 -1.80
CA ARG A 104 -4.22 -13.54 -1.47
C ARG A 104 -5.42 -13.41 -0.55
N ILE A 105 -6.55 -13.92 -1.01
CA ILE A 105 -7.80 -13.84 -0.26
C ILE A 105 -8.16 -15.26 0.16
N GLU A 106 -8.00 -15.54 1.43
CA GLU A 106 -8.32 -16.84 1.99
C GLU A 106 -9.71 -16.81 2.60
N ARG A 107 -10.57 -17.68 2.08
CA ARG A 107 -11.93 -17.89 2.56
C ARG A 107 -12.03 -19.31 3.11
N ARG A 108 -13.18 -19.65 3.72
CA ARG A 108 -13.38 -20.97 4.29
C ARG A 108 -13.23 -22.10 3.27
N SER A 109 -13.74 -21.90 2.04
CA SER A 109 -13.81 -22.95 1.03
C SER A 109 -12.81 -22.77 -0.11
N ASN A 110 -12.18 -21.62 -0.24
CA ASN A 110 -11.27 -21.36 -1.36
C ASN A 110 -10.20 -20.33 -1.01
N ILE A 111 -9.19 -20.29 -1.89
CA ILE A 111 -8.15 -19.26 -1.87
C ILE A 111 -8.17 -18.60 -3.24
N LEU A 112 -8.33 -17.29 -3.26
CA LEU A 112 -8.34 -16.50 -4.47
C LEU A 112 -7.07 -15.66 -4.53
N MET A 113 -6.40 -15.70 -5.68
CA MET A 113 -5.28 -14.79 -5.97
C MET A 113 -5.76 -13.73 -6.94
N ARG A 114 -5.42 -12.48 -6.66
CA ARG A 114 -5.87 -11.32 -7.43
C ARG A 114 -4.69 -10.42 -7.71
N GLU A 115 -4.56 -10.01 -8.97
CA GLU A 115 -3.54 -9.04 -9.36
C GLU A 115 -4.01 -7.63 -9.01
N LEU A 116 -3.10 -6.83 -8.44
CA LEU A 116 -3.38 -5.46 -8.05
C LEU A 116 -2.30 -4.54 -8.59
N VAL A 117 -2.70 -3.53 -9.35
CA VAL A 117 -1.80 -2.46 -9.80
C VAL A 117 -2.42 -1.13 -9.41
N THR A 118 -1.65 -0.33 -8.70
CA THR A 118 -2.08 1.02 -8.33
C THR A 118 -1.04 2.03 -8.78
N ALA A 119 -1.44 3.28 -8.85
CA ALA A 119 -0.54 4.38 -9.21
C ALA A 119 -0.90 5.62 -8.40
N GLY A 120 0.04 6.52 -8.32
CA GLY A 120 -0.14 7.79 -7.66
C GLY A 120 1.13 8.62 -7.76
N GLN A 121 1.15 9.70 -7.00
CA GLN A 121 2.31 10.58 -6.89
C GLN A 121 2.69 10.71 -5.43
N LEU A 122 3.90 11.16 -5.18
CA LEU A 122 4.40 11.41 -3.83
C LEU A 122 4.67 12.89 -3.64
N LYS A 123 4.32 13.38 -2.46
CA LYS A 123 4.55 14.75 -2.04
C LYS A 123 5.33 14.73 -0.72
N ARG A 124 6.30 15.63 -0.57
CA ARG A 124 7.02 15.74 0.70
C ARG A 124 6.15 16.41 1.75
N VAL A 125 6.16 15.82 2.95
CA VAL A 125 5.48 16.34 4.13
C VAL A 125 6.43 16.20 5.33
N PRO A 126 6.16 16.87 6.46
CA PRO A 126 6.98 16.68 7.65
C PRO A 126 6.94 15.23 8.13
N ARG A 127 8.09 14.74 8.60
CA ARG A 127 8.17 13.40 9.19
C ARG A 127 7.51 13.39 10.57
N THR A 128 6.77 12.33 10.85
CA THR A 128 6.15 12.08 12.15
C THR A 128 6.29 10.60 12.49
N GLU A 129 5.94 10.22 13.70
CA GLU A 129 5.96 8.80 14.10
C GLU A 129 5.07 7.94 13.20
N ASN A 130 3.94 8.49 12.76
CA ASN A 130 2.99 7.76 11.92
C ASN A 130 3.30 7.89 10.42
N ASN A 131 4.26 8.74 10.07
CA ASN A 131 4.71 8.92 8.69
C ASN A 131 6.23 9.14 8.70
N PRO A 132 7.01 8.08 8.95
CA PRO A 132 8.45 8.22 9.15
C PRO A 132 9.23 8.59 7.90
N HIS A 133 8.70 8.35 6.72
CA HIS A 133 9.36 8.70 5.47
C HIS A 133 9.17 10.16 5.08
N GLY A 134 8.18 10.85 5.68
CA GLY A 134 7.87 12.23 5.33
C GLY A 134 7.38 12.37 3.90
N LEU A 135 6.56 11.43 3.44
CA LEU A 135 5.98 11.41 2.11
C LEU A 135 4.48 11.20 2.22
N LEU A 136 3.73 11.77 1.28
CA LEU A 136 2.29 11.57 1.20
C LEU A 136 1.93 11.09 -0.19
N ILE A 137 1.21 9.97 -0.26
CA ILE A 137 0.68 9.48 -1.53
C ILE A 137 -0.49 10.39 -1.91
N VAL A 138 -0.44 10.95 -3.12
CA VAL A 138 -1.51 11.80 -3.65
C VAL A 138 -2.00 11.24 -4.98
N ASN A 139 -3.23 11.54 -5.33
CA ASN A 139 -3.86 11.05 -6.57
C ASN A 139 -3.78 9.53 -6.71
N TRP A 140 -4.03 8.84 -5.61
CA TRP A 140 -3.96 7.38 -5.60
C TRP A 140 -5.15 6.77 -6.32
N ARG A 141 -4.87 5.76 -7.17
CA ARG A 141 -5.91 5.11 -7.96
C ARG A 141 -5.51 3.68 -8.29
N THR A 142 -6.49 2.84 -8.44
CA THR A 142 -6.30 1.46 -8.88
C THR A 142 -6.35 1.41 -10.41
N LEU A 143 -5.32 0.84 -11.02
CA LEU A 143 -5.23 0.65 -12.47
C LEU A 143 -5.75 -0.72 -12.88
N LEU A 144 -5.55 -1.72 -12.03
CA LEU A 144 -5.93 -3.09 -12.31
C LEU A 144 -6.20 -3.82 -11.00
N ASN A 145 -7.31 -4.56 -10.94
CA ASN A 145 -7.59 -5.45 -9.81
C ASN A 145 -8.42 -6.60 -10.38
N LYS A 146 -7.75 -7.72 -10.66
CA LYS A 146 -8.40 -8.82 -11.36
C LYS A 146 -7.98 -10.18 -10.81
N ASP A 147 -8.91 -11.12 -10.81
CA ASP A 147 -8.67 -12.47 -10.35
C ASP A 147 -7.73 -13.18 -11.30
N ILE A 148 -6.69 -13.84 -10.78
CA ILE A 148 -5.72 -14.60 -11.57
C ILE A 148 -5.88 -16.11 -11.35
N GLU A 149 -6.18 -16.52 -10.14
CA GLU A 149 -6.26 -17.93 -9.79
C GLU A 149 -7.21 -18.13 -8.63
N GLN A 150 -7.97 -19.22 -8.66
CA GLN A 150 -8.83 -19.60 -7.55
C GLN A 150 -8.66 -21.11 -7.30
N LYS A 151 -8.41 -21.47 -6.03
CA LYS A 151 -8.25 -22.85 -5.61
C LYS A 151 -9.28 -23.22 -4.56
N THR A 152 -9.96 -24.33 -4.75
CA THR A 152 -10.86 -24.88 -3.74
C THR A 152 -10.02 -25.57 -2.68
N LYS A 153 -10.34 -25.35 -1.41
CA LYS A 153 -9.65 -26.03 -0.30
C LYS A 153 -10.07 -27.47 -0.24
N SER A 154 -9.09 -28.33 0.06
CA SER A 154 -9.35 -29.75 0.30
C SER A 154 -10.02 -29.94 1.65
N ASN A 155 -10.95 -30.89 1.72
CA ASN A 155 -11.74 -31.20 2.93
C ASN A 155 -11.15 -32.38 3.72
N TYR A 156 -9.88 -32.38 3.96
CA TYR A 156 -9.30 -33.42 4.81
C TYR A 156 -8.64 -32.85 6.00
#